data_de314981ae6103a3a4ebd9358c64d245
#
_entry.id   de314981ae6103a3a4ebd9358c64d245
#
_cell.length_a   1.000
_cell.length_b   1.000
_cell.length_c   1.000
_cell.angle_alpha   90.00
_cell.angle_beta   90.00
_cell.angle_gamma   90.00
#
_symmetry.space_group_name_H-M   'P 1'
#
loop_
_entity.id
_entity.type
_entity.pdbx_description
1 polymer ?
#
loop_
_entity_poly.entity_id
_entity_poly.type
_entity_poly.pdbx_seq_one_letter_code
_entity_poly.pdbx_strand_id
1 'polypeptide(L)'
;MMLAYGATHPGRQRSNNEDAFLIQLARCAAILADGMGGQNCGEVGSAITIQTVGEYLAAPEDGLNREELAKEAIRAANQKVLDAARVRTECDGMGSTIVMALWDAADLVIANVGDSRAYLYRDGQIRQLSYDQNFANELRTKLGFSEERVRNMPNRNVLTMAVGSFDHVLVRTHAERLEPGDRVLLCSDGLYGPVDDFTISRILEDSASLQQTVEALIDCANQNGGPDNVTAILLHYTDDGNDG
;
A
#
# COMPACT_ATOMS: atom_id res chain seq x y z
N MET A 1 9.62 12.12 15.78
CA MET A 1 10.11 12.19 14.36
C MET A 1 9.69 10.94 13.60
N MET A 2 9.48 11.00 12.27
CA MET A 2 9.20 9.83 11.43
C MET A 2 10.42 9.48 10.58
N LEU A 3 10.90 8.24 10.71
CA LEU A 3 11.90 7.65 9.85
C LEU A 3 11.21 6.74 8.84
N ALA A 4 11.75 6.61 7.63
CA ALA A 4 11.16 5.77 6.59
C ALA A 4 12.21 5.11 5.71
N TYR A 5 11.93 3.88 5.28
CA TYR A 5 12.67 3.18 4.23
C TYR A 5 11.70 2.33 3.41
N GLY A 6 11.95 2.20 2.12
CA GLY A 6 11.15 1.38 1.22
C GLY A 6 12.01 0.70 0.18
N ALA A 7 11.58 -0.48 -0.25
CA ALA A 7 12.20 -1.23 -1.35
C ALA A 7 11.16 -2.04 -2.12
N THR A 8 11.51 -2.38 -3.35
CA THR A 8 10.69 -3.18 -4.27
C THR A 8 11.54 -4.23 -4.97
N HIS A 9 10.95 -5.37 -5.31
CA HIS A 9 11.59 -6.46 -6.02
C HIS A 9 10.58 -7.14 -6.96
N PRO A 10 10.96 -7.53 -8.19
CA PRO A 10 10.03 -8.18 -9.14
C PRO A 10 9.52 -9.55 -8.71
N GLY A 11 9.98 -10.09 -7.58
CA GLY A 11 9.70 -11.45 -7.19
C GLY A 11 10.61 -12.45 -7.92
N ARG A 12 10.20 -13.73 -7.93
CA ARG A 12 10.95 -14.81 -8.63
C ARG A 12 10.24 -15.35 -9.85
N GLN A 13 8.96 -15.02 -10.03
CA GLN A 13 8.13 -15.58 -11.10
C GLN A 13 7.72 -14.54 -12.15
N ARG A 14 7.81 -13.26 -11.83
CA ARG A 14 7.49 -12.16 -12.76
C ARG A 14 8.73 -11.70 -13.51
N SER A 15 8.56 -11.30 -14.77
CA SER A 15 9.62 -10.77 -15.63
C SER A 15 9.78 -9.25 -15.52
N ASN A 16 8.76 -8.55 -15.06
CA ASN A 16 8.71 -7.10 -14.85
C ASN A 16 8.25 -6.79 -13.42
N ASN A 17 8.38 -5.54 -13.04
CA ASN A 17 7.88 -5.04 -11.76
C ASN A 17 6.82 -3.97 -12.04
N GLU A 18 5.58 -4.27 -11.67
CA GLU A 18 4.42 -3.41 -11.85
C GLU A 18 4.10 -2.61 -10.57
N ASP A 19 4.81 -2.89 -9.47
CA ASP A 19 4.74 -2.10 -8.24
C ASP A 19 5.52 -0.78 -8.38
N ALA A 20 5.03 0.25 -7.73
CA ALA A 20 5.71 1.53 -7.57
C ALA A 20 5.52 2.09 -6.16
N PHE A 21 6.49 2.86 -5.67
CA PHE A 21 6.34 3.54 -4.38
C PHE A 21 7.04 4.90 -4.35
N LEU A 22 6.65 5.73 -3.38
CA LEU A 22 7.22 7.05 -3.15
C LEU A 22 7.23 7.37 -1.65
N ILE A 23 8.34 7.90 -1.17
CA ILE A 23 8.48 8.44 0.19
C ILE A 23 8.83 9.93 0.06
N GLN A 24 7.98 10.79 0.62
CA GLN A 24 8.16 12.24 0.65
C GLN A 24 8.14 12.73 2.10
N LEU A 25 9.26 12.58 2.82
CA LEU A 25 9.35 12.98 4.23
C LEU A 25 9.02 14.45 4.45
N ALA A 26 9.41 15.33 3.52
CA ALA A 26 9.10 16.76 3.58
C ALA A 26 7.60 17.08 3.47
N ARG A 27 6.80 16.13 2.99
CA ARG A 27 5.34 16.21 2.88
C ARG A 27 4.63 15.28 3.85
N CYS A 28 5.39 14.62 4.72
CA CYS A 28 4.86 13.64 5.66
C CYS A 28 4.00 12.58 4.95
N ALA A 29 4.54 11.98 3.88
CA ALA A 29 3.81 11.05 3.04
C ALA A 29 4.65 9.83 2.64
N ALA A 30 4.02 8.66 2.61
CA ALA A 30 4.52 7.43 2.00
C ALA A 30 3.39 6.77 1.21
N ILE A 31 3.69 6.30 0.00
CA ILE A 31 2.69 5.83 -0.97
C ILE A 31 3.22 4.59 -1.66
N LEU A 32 2.38 3.58 -1.80
CA LEU A 32 2.65 2.36 -2.54
C LEU A 32 1.48 2.06 -3.48
N ALA A 33 1.79 1.62 -4.68
CA ALA A 33 0.83 1.25 -5.71
C ALA A 33 1.27 -0.06 -6.37
N ASP A 34 0.35 -0.99 -6.52
CA ASP A 34 0.51 -2.27 -7.20
C ASP A 34 -0.28 -2.20 -8.51
N GLY A 35 0.43 -2.27 -9.62
CA GLY A 35 -0.13 -2.08 -10.94
C GLY A 35 -0.80 -3.35 -11.46
N MET A 36 -1.93 -3.19 -12.13
CA MET A 36 -2.62 -4.27 -12.78
C MET A 36 -2.97 -3.92 -14.23
N GLY A 37 -2.92 -4.92 -15.12
CA GLY A 37 -3.27 -4.75 -16.52
C GLY A 37 -2.64 -5.81 -17.41
N GLY A 38 -3.22 -6.05 -18.58
CA GLY A 38 -2.63 -6.94 -19.58
C GLY A 38 -1.42 -6.32 -20.29
N GLN A 39 -0.52 -7.16 -20.85
CA GLN A 39 0.58 -6.74 -21.74
C GLN A 39 1.50 -5.63 -21.20
N ASN A 40 1.94 -5.71 -19.94
CA ASN A 40 2.88 -4.76 -19.30
C ASN A 40 2.31 -3.34 -19.05
N CYS A 41 1.00 -3.18 -18.93
CA CYS A 41 0.38 -1.89 -18.63
C CYS A 41 0.18 -1.64 -17.13
N GLY A 42 0.37 -2.63 -16.26
CA GLY A 42 0.32 -2.48 -14.81
C GLY A 42 1.36 -1.48 -14.31
N GLU A 43 2.61 -1.57 -14.79
CA GLU A 43 3.68 -0.62 -14.45
C GLU A 43 3.34 0.83 -14.82
N VAL A 44 2.58 1.03 -15.91
CA VAL A 44 2.14 2.36 -16.32
C VAL A 44 1.05 2.88 -15.37
N GLY A 45 0.12 2.01 -14.96
CA GLY A 45 -0.95 2.34 -14.02
C GLY A 45 -0.41 2.76 -12.66
N SER A 46 0.48 1.96 -12.09
CA SER A 46 1.11 2.27 -10.80
C SER A 46 1.99 3.52 -10.86
N ALA A 47 2.78 3.69 -11.93
CA ALA A 47 3.62 4.86 -12.11
C ALA A 47 2.79 6.16 -12.21
N ILE A 48 1.71 6.19 -13.01
CA ILE A 48 0.81 7.34 -13.10
C ILE A 48 0.16 7.62 -11.73
N THR A 49 -0.25 6.57 -11.01
CA THR A 49 -0.87 6.71 -9.70
C THR A 49 0.09 7.38 -8.71
N ILE A 50 1.31 6.85 -8.56
CA ILE A 50 2.34 7.40 -7.67
C ILE A 50 2.72 8.82 -8.04
N GLN A 51 2.97 9.08 -9.33
CA GLN A 51 3.35 10.40 -9.79
C GLN A 51 2.25 11.43 -9.50
N THR A 52 1.00 11.12 -9.86
CA THR A 52 -0.11 12.07 -9.70
C THR A 52 -0.38 12.39 -8.23
N VAL A 53 -0.37 11.37 -7.36
CA VAL A 53 -0.54 11.59 -5.92
C VAL A 53 0.63 12.40 -5.36
N GLY A 54 1.88 12.06 -5.74
CA GLY A 54 3.06 12.79 -5.32
C GLY A 54 3.05 14.27 -5.73
N GLU A 55 2.63 14.57 -6.95
CA GLU A 55 2.46 15.95 -7.46
C GLU A 55 1.34 16.69 -6.71
N TYR A 56 0.21 16.02 -6.45
CA TYR A 56 -0.91 16.60 -5.72
C TYR A 56 -0.50 17.01 -4.30
N LEU A 57 0.22 16.15 -3.59
CA LEU A 57 0.72 16.41 -2.24
C LEU A 57 1.83 17.47 -2.21
N ALA A 58 2.54 17.68 -3.32
CA ALA A 58 3.56 18.72 -3.43
C ALA A 58 2.98 20.12 -3.64
N ALA A 59 1.73 20.22 -4.12
CA ALA A 59 1.03 21.49 -4.28
C ALA A 59 0.78 22.18 -2.92
N PRO A 60 0.57 23.51 -2.88
CA PRO A 60 0.14 24.21 -1.66
C PRO A 60 -1.15 23.59 -1.12
N GLU A 61 -1.20 23.40 0.19
CA GLU A 61 -2.39 22.85 0.85
C GLU A 61 -3.53 23.89 0.85
N ASP A 62 -4.70 23.51 0.34
CA ASP A 62 -5.91 24.35 0.26
C ASP A 62 -6.75 24.29 1.57
N GLY A 63 -6.12 24.08 2.72
CA GLY A 63 -6.80 24.00 4.03
C GLY A 63 -7.55 22.68 4.26
N LEU A 64 -7.34 21.66 3.42
CA LEU A 64 -7.89 20.33 3.59
C LEU A 64 -7.25 19.63 4.79
N ASN A 65 -8.04 18.85 5.54
CA ASN A 65 -7.47 17.91 6.50
C ASN A 65 -6.80 16.74 5.77
N ARG A 66 -5.96 15.96 6.47
CA ARG A 66 -5.17 14.85 5.87
C ARG A 66 -6.03 13.77 5.20
N GLU A 67 -7.22 13.52 5.73
CA GLU A 67 -8.14 12.52 5.16
C GLU A 67 -8.74 13.00 3.83
N GLU A 68 -9.18 14.25 3.78
CA GLU A 68 -9.70 14.87 2.56
C GLU A 68 -8.61 15.02 1.51
N LEU A 69 -7.40 15.45 1.92
CA LEU A 69 -6.24 15.55 1.05
C LEU A 69 -5.91 14.20 0.39
N ALA A 70 -5.88 13.11 1.17
CA ALA A 70 -5.67 11.77 0.65
C ALA A 70 -6.74 11.35 -0.36
N LYS A 71 -8.02 11.60 -0.05
CA LYS A 71 -9.14 11.28 -0.94
C LYS A 71 -9.06 12.03 -2.27
N GLU A 72 -8.78 13.33 -2.23
CA GLU A 72 -8.69 14.14 -3.45
C GLU A 72 -7.46 13.76 -4.30
N ALA A 73 -6.31 13.51 -3.67
CA ALA A 73 -5.12 13.03 -4.37
C ALA A 73 -5.37 11.70 -5.11
N ILE A 74 -6.03 10.75 -4.45
CA ILE A 74 -6.38 9.45 -5.07
C ILE A 74 -7.42 9.62 -6.18
N ARG A 75 -8.41 10.50 -6.02
CA ARG A 75 -9.38 10.80 -7.09
C ARG A 75 -8.71 11.43 -8.30
N ALA A 76 -7.77 12.33 -8.10
CA ALA A 76 -6.98 12.91 -9.18
C ALA A 76 -6.17 11.83 -9.93
N ALA A 77 -5.54 10.90 -9.20
CA ALA A 77 -4.83 9.78 -9.80
C ALA A 77 -5.79 8.87 -10.58
N ASN A 78 -6.97 8.57 -10.04
CA ASN A 78 -7.98 7.77 -10.75
C ASN A 78 -8.33 8.37 -12.10
N GLN A 79 -8.60 9.67 -12.15
CA GLN A 79 -8.92 10.34 -13.40
C GLN A 79 -7.77 10.28 -14.40
N LYS A 80 -6.52 10.46 -13.94
CA LYS A 80 -5.33 10.40 -14.80
C LYS A 80 -5.11 9.01 -15.41
N VAL A 81 -5.29 7.95 -14.61
CA VAL A 81 -5.15 6.56 -15.09
C VAL A 81 -6.26 6.25 -16.11
N LEU A 82 -7.52 6.63 -15.83
CA LEU A 82 -8.63 6.48 -16.78
C LEU A 82 -8.37 7.20 -18.11
N ASP A 83 -7.90 8.44 -18.06
CA ASP A 83 -7.62 9.21 -19.27
C ASP A 83 -6.46 8.60 -20.07
N ALA A 84 -5.43 8.09 -19.38
CA ALA A 84 -4.32 7.40 -20.03
C ALA A 84 -4.76 6.07 -20.69
N ALA A 85 -5.61 5.29 -20.04
CA ALA A 85 -6.17 4.05 -20.59
C ALA A 85 -7.02 4.31 -21.86
N ARG A 86 -7.80 5.39 -21.88
CA ARG A 86 -8.61 5.77 -23.06
C ARG A 86 -7.78 6.10 -24.30
N VAL A 87 -6.58 6.65 -24.11
CA VAL A 87 -5.67 7.03 -25.21
C VAL A 87 -4.83 5.84 -25.68
N ARG A 88 -4.52 4.92 -24.78
CA ARG A 88 -3.67 3.74 -25.02
C ARG A 88 -4.55 2.50 -25.10
N THR A 89 -5.09 2.19 -26.27
CA THR A 89 -6.00 1.05 -26.45
C THR A 89 -5.36 -0.31 -26.13
N GLU A 90 -4.03 -0.40 -26.22
CA GLU A 90 -3.27 -1.57 -25.76
C GLU A 90 -3.27 -1.75 -24.25
N CYS A 91 -3.61 -0.71 -23.49
CA CYS A 91 -3.71 -0.70 -22.03
C CYS A 91 -5.16 -0.70 -21.52
N ASP A 92 -6.10 -1.20 -22.31
CA ASP A 92 -7.48 -1.35 -21.87
C ASP A 92 -7.54 -2.24 -20.61
N GLY A 93 -8.23 -1.77 -19.57
CA GLY A 93 -8.26 -2.41 -18.27
C GLY A 93 -7.03 -2.15 -17.38
N MET A 94 -6.15 -1.22 -17.77
CA MET A 94 -5.06 -0.75 -16.91
C MET A 94 -5.62 -0.12 -15.62
N GLY A 95 -5.00 -0.45 -14.51
CA GLY A 95 -5.35 0.11 -13.21
C GLY A 95 -4.23 -0.07 -12.20
N SER A 96 -4.51 0.31 -10.97
CA SER A 96 -3.57 0.11 -9.85
C SER A 96 -4.31 0.05 -8.52
N THR A 97 -3.74 -0.64 -7.55
CA THR A 97 -4.04 -0.37 -6.15
C THR A 97 -3.36 0.92 -5.72
N ILE A 98 -3.73 1.39 -4.54
CA ILE A 98 -2.95 2.38 -3.79
C ILE A 98 -3.18 2.17 -2.30
N VAL A 99 -2.10 2.24 -1.53
CA VAL A 99 -2.11 2.45 -0.08
C VAL A 99 -1.15 3.58 0.25
N MET A 100 -1.61 4.51 1.07
CA MET A 100 -0.80 5.65 1.47
C MET A 100 -0.94 5.96 2.95
N ALA A 101 0.13 6.48 3.53
CA ALA A 101 0.20 7.03 4.86
C ALA A 101 0.52 8.52 4.78
N LEU A 102 -0.32 9.35 5.40
CA LEU A 102 -0.07 10.76 5.64
C LEU A 102 -0.01 10.99 7.14
N TRP A 103 0.97 11.77 7.61
CA TRP A 103 1.09 12.04 9.04
C TRP A 103 1.33 13.52 9.34
N ASP A 104 0.98 13.92 10.54
CA ASP A 104 1.29 15.22 11.13
C ASP A 104 1.57 14.99 12.62
N ALA A 105 2.82 15.23 13.03
CA ALA A 105 3.31 14.82 14.34
C ALA A 105 2.97 13.33 14.63
N ALA A 106 2.11 13.04 15.60
CA ALA A 106 1.67 11.69 15.95
C ALA A 106 0.36 11.26 15.27
N ASP A 107 -0.33 12.15 14.56
CA ASP A 107 -1.57 11.81 13.89
C ASP A 107 -1.28 11.19 12.52
N LEU A 108 -1.77 9.98 12.29
CA LEU A 108 -1.60 9.21 11.07
C LEU A 108 -2.95 9.03 10.37
N VAL A 109 -2.98 9.23 9.06
CA VAL A 109 -4.10 8.84 8.20
C VAL A 109 -3.60 7.82 7.19
N ILE A 110 -4.20 6.65 7.17
CA ILE A 110 -4.06 5.66 6.11
C ILE A 110 -5.21 5.84 5.14
N ALA A 111 -4.92 5.83 3.84
CA ALA A 111 -5.95 5.78 2.80
C ALA A 111 -5.59 4.68 1.79
N ASN A 112 -6.61 3.92 1.33
CA ASN A 112 -6.38 2.89 0.31
C ASN A 112 -7.53 2.73 -0.68
N VAL A 113 -7.15 2.25 -1.87
CA VAL A 113 -8.02 1.67 -2.90
C VAL A 113 -7.36 0.38 -3.38
N GLY A 114 -8.11 -0.71 -3.43
CA GLY A 114 -7.58 -2.05 -3.71
C GLY A 114 -7.24 -2.82 -2.44
N ASP A 115 -6.29 -3.72 -2.52
CA ASP A 115 -5.93 -4.63 -1.45
C ASP A 115 -4.45 -4.59 -1.02
N SER A 116 -3.66 -3.62 -1.52
CA SER A 116 -2.41 -3.27 -0.87
C SER A 116 -2.67 -2.81 0.57
N ARG A 117 -1.83 -3.25 1.50
CA ARG A 117 -2.13 -3.15 2.93
C ARG A 117 -1.26 -2.16 3.68
N ALA A 118 -1.84 -1.60 4.74
CA ALA A 118 -1.14 -0.91 5.82
C ALA A 118 -1.33 -1.67 7.13
N TYR A 119 -0.24 -1.88 7.86
CA TYR A 119 -0.24 -2.49 9.18
C TYR A 119 0.38 -1.55 10.21
N LEU A 120 -0.12 -1.59 11.42
CA LEU A 120 0.53 -1.05 12.60
C LEU A 120 1.14 -2.19 13.41
N TYR A 121 2.41 -2.06 13.75
CA TYR A 121 3.09 -2.90 14.73
C TYR A 121 3.38 -2.06 15.98
N ARG A 122 2.80 -2.49 17.10
CA ARG A 122 2.92 -1.88 18.42
C ARG A 122 2.97 -2.97 19.48
N ASP A 123 3.93 -2.90 20.40
CA ASP A 123 4.05 -3.80 21.57
C ASP A 123 3.97 -5.30 21.21
N GLY A 124 4.69 -5.72 20.17
CA GLY A 124 4.72 -7.12 19.73
C GLY A 124 3.47 -7.57 18.96
N GLN A 125 2.53 -6.68 18.69
CA GLN A 125 1.30 -7.01 17.98
C GLN A 125 1.22 -6.30 16.61
N ILE A 126 0.79 -7.05 15.59
CA ILE A 126 0.51 -6.51 14.27
C ILE A 126 -1.01 -6.37 14.06
N ARG A 127 -1.44 -5.26 13.50
CA ARG A 127 -2.84 -4.97 13.20
C ARG A 127 -2.99 -4.29 11.84
N GLN A 128 -3.82 -4.84 10.96
CA GLN A 128 -4.12 -4.20 9.69
C GLN A 128 -4.97 -2.94 9.90
N LEU A 129 -4.55 -1.83 9.28
CA LEU A 129 -5.24 -0.54 9.29
C LEU A 129 -6.05 -0.30 8.02
N SER A 130 -5.60 -0.82 6.88
CA SER A 130 -6.29 -0.71 5.59
C SER A 130 -7.46 -1.69 5.48
N TYR A 131 -8.34 -1.46 4.50
CA TYR A 131 -9.46 -2.34 4.20
C TYR A 131 -9.30 -2.93 2.80
N ASP A 132 -9.17 -4.25 2.70
CA ASP A 132 -9.01 -4.93 1.42
C ASP A 132 -10.30 -4.83 0.59
N GLN A 133 -10.17 -4.31 -0.61
CA GLN A 133 -11.26 -4.24 -1.59
C GLN A 133 -11.08 -5.32 -2.65
N ASN A 134 -11.18 -6.58 -2.21
CA ASN A 134 -11.15 -7.77 -3.05
C ASN A 134 -12.33 -8.70 -2.75
N PHE A 135 -12.53 -9.69 -3.61
CA PHE A 135 -13.66 -10.60 -3.52
C PHE A 135 -13.65 -11.43 -2.23
N ALA A 136 -12.46 -11.81 -1.74
CA ALA A 136 -12.33 -12.53 -0.47
C ALA A 136 -12.95 -11.74 0.69
N ASN A 137 -12.58 -10.48 0.83
CA ASN A 137 -13.06 -9.64 1.92
C ASN A 137 -14.55 -9.30 1.78
N GLU A 138 -15.05 -9.14 0.56
CA GLU A 138 -16.50 -8.97 0.29
C GLU A 138 -17.30 -10.19 0.78
N LEU A 139 -16.84 -11.42 0.51
CA LEU A 139 -17.49 -12.64 0.97
C LEU A 139 -17.49 -12.76 2.50
N ARG A 140 -16.38 -12.37 3.14
CA ARG A 140 -16.27 -12.41 4.61
C ARG A 140 -17.18 -11.39 5.26
N THR A 141 -17.13 -10.15 4.82
CA THR A 141 -17.78 -9.02 5.49
C THR A 141 -19.28 -8.91 5.16
N LYS A 142 -19.68 -9.16 3.90
CA LYS A 142 -21.07 -9.02 3.46
C LYS A 142 -21.87 -10.32 3.58
N LEU A 143 -21.21 -11.48 3.39
CA LEU A 143 -21.90 -12.77 3.36
C LEU A 143 -21.55 -13.68 4.55
N GLY A 144 -20.68 -13.25 5.45
CA GLY A 144 -20.32 -14.00 6.67
C GLY A 144 -19.56 -15.30 6.41
N PHE A 145 -18.87 -15.43 5.27
CA PHE A 145 -18.07 -16.64 4.98
C PHE A 145 -16.86 -16.71 5.93
N SER A 146 -16.56 -17.93 6.40
CA SER A 146 -15.36 -18.15 7.19
C SER A 146 -14.08 -17.94 6.35
N GLU A 147 -13.00 -17.57 7.01
CA GLU A 147 -11.70 -17.39 6.35
C GLU A 147 -11.24 -18.67 5.65
N GLU A 148 -11.41 -19.84 6.29
CA GLU A 148 -11.07 -21.14 5.72
C GLU A 148 -11.83 -21.41 4.40
N ARG A 149 -13.13 -21.07 4.37
CA ARG A 149 -13.95 -21.23 3.17
C ARG A 149 -13.48 -20.34 2.04
N VAL A 150 -13.17 -19.09 2.33
CA VAL A 150 -12.72 -18.09 1.33
C VAL A 150 -11.33 -18.42 0.81
N ARG A 151 -10.43 -18.92 1.67
CA ARG A 151 -9.05 -19.27 1.28
C ARG A 151 -8.97 -20.27 0.13
N ASN A 152 -9.94 -21.16 0.02
CA ASN A 152 -10.01 -22.21 -1.02
C ASN A 152 -10.85 -21.80 -2.24
N MET A 153 -11.35 -20.57 -2.29
CA MET A 153 -12.17 -20.12 -3.42
C MET A 153 -11.32 -19.65 -4.60
N PRO A 154 -11.71 -20.00 -5.83
CA PRO A 154 -11.13 -19.36 -7.01
C PRO A 154 -11.47 -17.86 -7.02
N ASN A 155 -10.63 -17.07 -7.64
CA ASN A 155 -10.81 -15.62 -7.81
C ASN A 155 -10.88 -14.81 -6.50
N ARG A 156 -10.44 -15.35 -5.37
CA ARG A 156 -10.48 -14.66 -4.07
C ARG A 156 -9.75 -13.31 -4.07
N ASN A 157 -8.68 -13.19 -4.88
CA ASN A 157 -7.84 -12.01 -4.99
C ASN A 157 -8.34 -11.02 -6.06
N VAL A 158 -9.46 -11.29 -6.75
CA VAL A 158 -10.00 -10.34 -7.73
C VAL A 158 -10.39 -9.06 -7.00
N LEU A 159 -9.80 -7.94 -7.46
CA LEU A 159 -10.09 -6.62 -6.92
C LEU A 159 -11.55 -6.23 -7.21
N THR A 160 -12.23 -5.71 -6.21
CA THR A 160 -13.57 -5.12 -6.33
C THR A 160 -13.52 -3.61 -6.50
N MET A 161 -12.34 -3.01 -6.31
CA MET A 161 -12.07 -1.60 -6.54
C MET A 161 -10.59 -1.41 -6.88
N ALA A 162 -10.29 -0.58 -7.88
CA ALA A 162 -8.94 -0.17 -8.24
C ALA A 162 -8.93 1.23 -8.86
N VAL A 163 -7.83 1.93 -8.73
CA VAL A 163 -7.57 3.21 -9.41
C VAL A 163 -7.50 2.96 -10.91
N GLY A 164 -8.21 3.76 -11.71
CA GLY A 164 -8.26 3.62 -13.17
C GLY A 164 -9.28 2.59 -13.69
N SER A 165 -9.99 1.87 -12.82
CA SER A 165 -10.96 0.85 -13.26
C SER A 165 -12.42 1.31 -13.18
N PHE A 166 -12.69 2.39 -12.47
CA PHE A 166 -14.04 2.92 -12.27
C PHE A 166 -14.05 4.45 -12.36
N ASP A 167 -15.12 5.04 -12.89
CA ASP A 167 -15.27 6.50 -12.93
C ASP A 167 -15.19 7.15 -11.53
N HIS A 168 -15.66 6.42 -10.50
CA HIS A 168 -15.57 6.84 -9.11
C HIS A 168 -14.96 5.74 -8.27
N VAL A 169 -13.89 6.09 -7.53
CA VAL A 169 -13.25 5.18 -6.58
C VAL A 169 -13.76 5.42 -5.16
N LEU A 170 -13.99 4.34 -4.46
CA LEU A 170 -14.30 4.36 -3.03
C LEU A 170 -13.01 4.31 -2.23
N VAL A 171 -12.49 5.46 -1.84
CA VAL A 171 -11.31 5.55 -0.98
C VAL A 171 -11.69 5.18 0.45
N ARG A 172 -11.01 4.18 1.02
CA ARG A 172 -11.12 3.82 2.44
C ARG A 172 -10.08 4.60 3.22
N THR A 173 -10.47 5.10 4.38
CA THR A 173 -9.58 5.87 5.27
C THR A 173 -9.65 5.34 6.70
N HIS A 174 -8.53 5.41 7.39
CA HIS A 174 -8.40 5.08 8.80
C HIS A 174 -7.48 6.11 9.47
N ALA A 175 -7.95 6.69 10.56
CA ALA A 175 -7.15 7.60 11.38
C ALA A 175 -6.62 6.86 12.62
N GLU A 176 -5.35 7.05 12.92
CA GLU A 176 -4.65 6.42 14.03
C GLU A 176 -3.78 7.46 14.75
N ARG A 177 -3.62 7.32 16.06
CA ARG A 177 -2.64 8.09 16.82
C ARG A 177 -1.45 7.24 17.14
N LEU A 178 -0.29 7.67 16.67
CA LEU A 178 0.98 6.96 16.86
C LEU A 178 1.53 7.20 18.27
N GLU A 179 2.20 6.18 18.77
CA GLU A 179 3.00 6.20 19.99
C GLU A 179 4.48 5.99 19.64
N PRO A 180 5.42 6.59 20.40
CA PRO A 180 6.83 6.35 20.18
C PRO A 180 7.18 4.86 20.17
N GLY A 181 7.91 4.42 19.15
CA GLY A 181 8.23 3.01 18.92
C GLY A 181 7.32 2.32 17.91
N ASP A 182 6.19 2.93 17.53
CA ASP A 182 5.30 2.38 16.50
C ASP A 182 6.01 2.22 15.15
N ARG A 183 5.70 1.11 14.49
CA ARG A 183 6.10 0.85 13.12
C ARG A 183 4.87 0.71 12.23
N VAL A 184 4.85 1.42 11.12
CA VAL A 184 3.78 1.31 10.11
C VAL A 184 4.36 0.71 8.85
N LEU A 185 3.84 -0.45 8.44
CA LEU A 185 4.25 -1.15 7.23
C LEU A 185 3.19 -0.95 6.15
N LEU A 186 3.59 -0.43 4.99
CA LEU A 186 2.79 -0.48 3.75
C LEU A 186 3.37 -1.56 2.86
N CYS A 187 2.53 -2.40 2.24
CA CYS A 187 3.00 -3.46 1.35
C CYS A 187 1.99 -3.85 0.28
N SER A 188 2.51 -4.37 -0.85
CA SER A 188 1.72 -5.05 -1.88
C SER A 188 1.38 -6.49 -1.48
N ASP A 189 0.52 -7.14 -2.24
CA ASP A 189 0.06 -8.52 -1.99
C ASP A 189 1.18 -9.56 -2.17
N GLY A 190 2.23 -9.23 -2.94
CA GLY A 190 3.42 -10.05 -3.05
C GLY A 190 4.19 -10.25 -1.73
N LEU A 191 3.93 -9.41 -0.70
CA LEU A 191 4.44 -9.64 0.64
C LEU A 191 3.48 -10.52 1.46
N TYR A 192 2.27 -10.06 1.74
CA TYR A 192 1.35 -10.73 2.66
C TYR A 192 0.68 -11.98 2.05
N GLY A 193 0.80 -12.18 0.76
CA GLY A 193 0.33 -13.40 0.10
C GLY A 193 1.13 -14.64 0.50
N PRO A 194 2.46 -14.63 0.34
CA PRO A 194 3.32 -15.74 0.73
C PRO A 194 3.82 -15.72 2.19
N VAL A 195 3.68 -14.59 2.92
CA VAL A 195 4.17 -14.42 4.30
C VAL A 195 2.99 -14.10 5.22
N ASP A 196 2.79 -14.92 6.24
CA ASP A 196 1.71 -14.69 7.22
C ASP A 196 2.02 -13.54 8.20
N ASP A 197 0.96 -13.00 8.81
CA ASP A 197 1.06 -11.86 9.72
C ASP A 197 1.96 -12.16 10.94
N PHE A 198 2.01 -13.42 11.41
CA PHE A 198 2.90 -13.80 12.51
C PHE A 198 4.37 -13.68 12.11
N THR A 199 4.73 -14.15 10.92
CA THR A 199 6.10 -14.06 10.39
C THR A 199 6.47 -12.59 10.12
N ILE A 200 5.55 -11.79 9.54
CA ILE A 200 5.75 -10.35 9.35
C ILE A 200 6.03 -9.68 10.70
N SER A 201 5.21 -9.96 11.73
CA SER A 201 5.37 -9.42 13.07
C SER A 201 6.75 -9.74 13.68
N ARG A 202 7.21 -10.99 13.51
CA ARG A 202 8.55 -11.41 13.99
C ARG A 202 9.68 -10.64 13.30
N ILE A 203 9.60 -10.44 12.00
CA ILE A 203 10.60 -9.66 11.26
C ILE A 203 10.58 -8.19 11.68
N LEU A 204 9.39 -7.63 11.93
CA LEU A 204 9.26 -6.26 12.43
C LEU A 204 9.87 -6.10 13.83
N GLU A 205 9.84 -7.13 14.68
CA GLU A 205 10.41 -7.10 16.03
C GLU A 205 11.95 -7.13 16.03
N ASP A 206 12.54 -8.02 15.22
CA ASP A 206 13.96 -8.45 15.35
C ASP A 206 14.98 -7.49 14.70
N SER A 207 14.61 -6.38 14.10
CA SER A 207 15.49 -5.68 13.17
C SER A 207 16.23 -4.50 13.74
N ALA A 208 17.52 -4.41 13.41
CA ALA A 208 18.42 -3.35 13.86
C ALA A 208 18.23 -2.02 13.08
N SER A 209 17.76 -2.07 11.82
CA SER A 209 17.48 -0.88 11.00
C SER A 209 16.26 -1.08 10.11
N LEU A 210 15.63 0.02 9.67
CA LEU A 210 14.49 -0.01 8.73
C LEU A 210 14.86 -0.71 7.42
N GLN A 211 16.06 -0.46 6.92
CA GLN A 211 16.56 -1.09 5.69
C GLN A 211 16.63 -2.60 5.84
N GLN A 212 17.28 -3.09 6.89
CA GLN A 212 17.41 -4.53 7.14
C GLN A 212 16.04 -5.20 7.32
N THR A 213 15.09 -4.52 7.99
CA THR A 213 13.73 -5.02 8.15
C THR A 213 13.01 -5.19 6.81
N VAL A 214 13.03 -4.15 5.98
CA VAL A 214 12.34 -4.18 4.67
C VAL A 214 12.99 -5.21 3.75
N GLU A 215 14.33 -5.29 3.71
CA GLU A 215 15.05 -6.30 2.94
C GLU A 215 14.71 -7.73 3.43
N ALA A 216 14.65 -7.95 4.75
CA ALA A 216 14.27 -9.25 5.32
C ALA A 216 12.81 -9.65 4.98
N LEU A 217 11.88 -8.70 4.96
CA LEU A 217 10.49 -8.94 4.54
C LEU A 217 10.44 -9.39 3.07
N ILE A 218 11.12 -8.67 2.17
CA ILE A 218 11.19 -8.99 0.74
C ILE A 218 11.88 -10.34 0.51
N ASP A 219 12.99 -10.60 1.20
CA ASP A 219 13.70 -11.87 1.11
C ASP A 219 12.84 -13.03 1.60
N CYS A 220 12.08 -12.86 2.68
CA CYS A 220 11.15 -13.86 3.18
C CYS A 220 10.07 -14.18 2.15
N ALA A 221 9.47 -13.17 1.51
CA ALA A 221 8.50 -13.38 0.42
C ALA A 221 9.11 -14.14 -0.75
N ASN A 222 10.33 -13.77 -1.15
CA ASN A 222 11.06 -14.44 -2.20
C ASN A 222 11.43 -15.90 -1.87
N GLN A 223 11.80 -16.19 -0.62
CA GLN A 223 12.08 -17.55 -0.15
C GLN A 223 10.83 -18.42 -0.13
N ASN A 224 9.66 -17.83 0.10
CA ASN A 224 8.35 -18.49 0.02
C ASN A 224 7.81 -18.59 -1.42
N GLY A 225 8.69 -18.47 -2.42
CA GLY A 225 8.39 -18.68 -3.82
C GLY A 225 8.37 -17.43 -4.69
N GLY A 226 8.25 -16.23 -4.10
CA GLY A 226 8.21 -14.93 -4.78
C GLY A 226 7.23 -14.91 -5.96
N PRO A 227 5.94 -15.22 -5.75
CA PRO A 227 4.98 -15.43 -6.84
C PRO A 227 4.63 -14.14 -7.58
N ASP A 228 4.82 -13.01 -6.94
CA ASP A 228 4.49 -11.69 -7.47
C ASP A 228 5.57 -10.65 -7.18
N ASN A 229 5.39 -9.43 -7.73
CA ASN A 229 6.14 -8.25 -7.36
C ASN A 229 5.92 -8.00 -5.86
N VAL A 230 6.97 -7.64 -5.15
CA VAL A 230 6.92 -7.43 -3.71
C VAL A 230 7.52 -6.08 -3.36
N THR A 231 6.68 -5.24 -2.75
CA THR A 231 7.06 -3.89 -2.32
C THR A 231 6.68 -3.69 -0.86
N ALA A 232 7.59 -3.10 -0.11
CA ALA A 232 7.38 -2.77 1.29
C ALA A 232 7.96 -1.39 1.62
N ILE A 233 7.22 -0.60 2.40
CA ILE A 233 7.67 0.65 3.01
C ILE A 233 7.47 0.51 4.52
N LEU A 234 8.51 0.77 5.28
CA LEU A 234 8.45 0.79 6.74
C LEU A 234 8.67 2.21 7.26
N LEU A 235 7.70 2.68 8.03
CA LEU A 235 7.77 3.92 8.79
C LEU A 235 8.02 3.57 10.25
N HIS A 236 8.83 4.36 10.95
CA HIS A 236 9.07 4.23 12.38
C HIS A 236 8.89 5.58 13.05
N TYR A 237 7.93 5.66 13.94
CA TYR A 237 7.68 6.86 14.74
C TYR A 237 8.52 6.82 16.02
N THR A 238 9.44 7.78 16.13
CA THR A 238 10.35 7.90 17.28
C THR A 238 10.03 9.16 18.07
N ASP A 239 10.31 9.14 19.37
CA ASP A 239 10.41 10.39 20.12
C ASP A 239 11.48 11.28 19.47
N ASP A 240 11.20 12.55 19.35
CA ASP A 240 12.23 13.55 19.14
C ASP A 240 13.04 13.58 20.44
N GLY A 241 14.02 12.70 20.53
CA GLY A 241 14.90 12.65 21.69
C GLY A 241 15.51 14.04 21.88
N ASN A 242 15.05 14.69 22.91
CA ASN A 242 15.75 15.81 23.48
C ASN A 242 16.95 15.23 24.23
N ASP A 243 17.94 14.72 23.48
CA ASP A 243 19.26 14.47 24.00
C ASP A 243 19.92 15.83 24.22
N GLY A 244 19.67 16.34 25.46
CA GLY A 244 20.32 17.53 26.01
C GLY A 244 21.79 17.29 26.34
#